data_63e292f789aa6a6f337db11753e8b186
#
_entry.id   63e292f789aa6a6f337db11753e8b186
#
_cell.length_a   1.000
_cell.length_b   1.000
_cell.length_c   1.000
_cell.angle_alpha   90.00
_cell.angle_beta   90.00
_cell.angle_gamma   90.00
#
_symmetry.space_group_name_H-M   'P 1'
#
loop_
_entity.id
_entity.type
_entity.pdbx_description
1 polymer ?
#
loop_
_entity_poly.entity_id
_entity_poly.type
_entity_poly.pdbx_seq_one_letter_code
_entity_poly.pdbx_strand_id
1 'polypeptide(L)'
;MGARIKNESASIKKKILSLDLSDKTSAIIRKPDGLRLVVGYTEKRASKDRYNRERGLVKLEQKIKSGKLTKSSINNRGYNKFLKLEGNVEISIDKEKYEQDAQWDGLKGYLTNTTLSKEKIINNYGQLWKIEKAFRVSKHDLKIRPIYHRLQSRIEAHIT
;
A
#
# COMPACT_ATOMS: atom_id res chain seq x y z
N MET A 1 5.96 -10.46 -5.04
CA MET A 1 5.90 -9.42 -3.98
C MET A 1 4.68 -8.53 -4.15
N GLY A 2 4.26 -7.79 -3.09
CA GLY A 2 3.20 -6.77 -3.23
C GLY A 2 3.64 -5.63 -4.14
N ALA A 3 2.76 -5.22 -5.06
CA ALA A 3 3.04 -4.16 -6.03
C ALA A 3 2.39 -2.84 -5.62
N ARG A 4 3.10 -1.73 -5.84
CA ARG A 4 2.56 -0.36 -5.68
C ARG A 4 1.89 0.07 -6.98
N ILE A 5 0.68 -0.42 -7.23
CA ILE A 5 -0.05 -0.22 -8.51
C ILE A 5 -0.23 1.26 -8.90
N LYS A 6 -0.34 2.16 -7.92
CA LYS A 6 -0.42 3.61 -8.17
C LYS A 6 0.89 4.22 -8.71
N ASN A 7 2.02 3.50 -8.61
CA ASN A 7 3.33 3.95 -9.10
C ASN A 7 3.69 3.35 -10.47
N GLU A 8 2.82 2.54 -11.05
CA GLU A 8 3.03 1.95 -12.37
C GLU A 8 2.97 3.02 -13.49
N SER A 9 3.44 2.67 -14.68
CA SER A 9 3.38 3.56 -15.84
C SER A 9 1.93 3.96 -16.20
N ALA A 10 1.74 5.09 -16.87
CA ALA A 10 0.42 5.57 -17.25
C ALA A 10 -0.39 4.55 -18.06
N SER A 11 0.27 3.81 -18.98
CA SER A 11 -0.37 2.76 -19.78
C SER A 11 -0.86 1.60 -18.92
N ILE A 12 -0.07 1.18 -17.92
CA ILE A 12 -0.46 0.10 -17.00
C ILE A 12 -1.57 0.57 -16.06
N LYS A 13 -1.49 1.80 -15.53
CA LYS A 13 -2.57 2.38 -14.72
C LYS A 13 -3.89 2.40 -15.48
N LYS A 14 -3.88 2.85 -16.73
CA LYS A 14 -5.09 2.85 -17.58
C LYS A 14 -5.64 1.43 -17.74
N LYS A 15 -4.79 0.44 -17.98
CA LYS A 15 -5.20 -0.97 -18.05
C LYS A 15 -5.79 -1.47 -16.73
N ILE A 16 -5.19 -1.11 -15.58
CA ILE A 16 -5.71 -1.52 -14.27
C ILE A 16 -7.11 -0.95 -14.04
N LEU A 17 -7.30 0.35 -14.30
CA LEU A 17 -8.59 1.03 -14.08
C LEU A 17 -9.66 0.63 -15.09
N SER A 18 -9.30 0.07 -16.25
CA SER A 18 -10.24 -0.48 -17.22
C SER A 18 -10.66 -1.93 -16.93
N LEU A 19 -10.11 -2.56 -15.89
CA LEU A 19 -10.52 -3.91 -15.50
C LEU A 19 -11.88 -3.86 -14.82
N ASP A 20 -12.83 -4.62 -15.36
CA ASP A 20 -14.13 -4.85 -14.71
C ASP A 20 -13.99 -6.02 -13.74
N LEU A 21 -13.61 -5.68 -12.49
CA LEU A 21 -13.37 -6.67 -11.43
C LEU A 21 -14.52 -6.63 -10.41
N SER A 22 -15.20 -7.75 -10.26
CA SER A 22 -16.16 -7.99 -9.18
C SER A 22 -15.46 -8.47 -7.90
N ASP A 23 -16.22 -8.59 -6.80
CA ASP A 23 -15.66 -9.02 -5.50
C ASP A 23 -14.91 -10.34 -5.61
N LYS A 24 -13.74 -10.39 -5.02
CA LYS A 24 -12.82 -11.54 -4.97
C LYS A 24 -12.32 -12.02 -6.34
N THR A 25 -12.44 -11.20 -7.37
CA THR A 25 -11.89 -11.53 -8.69
C THR A 25 -10.52 -10.90 -8.91
N SER A 26 -9.82 -11.38 -9.91
CA SER A 26 -8.49 -10.88 -10.26
C SER A 26 -8.17 -11.05 -11.74
N ALA A 27 -7.31 -10.18 -12.25
CA ALA A 27 -6.81 -10.23 -13.62
C ALA A 27 -5.27 -10.21 -13.65
N ILE A 28 -4.70 -10.63 -14.77
CA ILE A 28 -3.26 -10.61 -15.02
C ILE A 28 -2.95 -9.59 -16.11
N ILE A 29 -2.04 -8.69 -15.83
CA ILE A 29 -1.45 -7.77 -16.80
C ILE A 29 0.00 -8.19 -17.02
N ARG A 30 0.36 -8.50 -18.27
CA ARG A 30 1.76 -8.76 -18.63
C ARG A 30 2.48 -7.43 -18.83
N LYS A 31 3.63 -7.28 -18.21
CA LYS A 31 4.49 -6.10 -18.34
C LYS A 31 5.52 -6.31 -19.45
N PRO A 32 6.06 -5.21 -20.02
CA PRO A 32 7.08 -5.29 -21.07
C PRO A 32 8.38 -5.98 -20.60
N ASP A 33 8.68 -5.91 -19.31
CA ASP A 33 9.85 -6.53 -18.67
C ASP A 33 9.69 -8.05 -18.43
N GLY A 34 8.64 -8.67 -18.97
CA GLY A 34 8.34 -10.09 -18.80
C GLY A 34 7.68 -10.45 -17.46
N LEU A 35 7.56 -9.50 -16.54
CA LEU A 35 6.88 -9.72 -15.26
C LEU A 35 5.36 -9.73 -15.44
N ARG A 36 4.70 -10.41 -14.51
CA ARG A 36 3.24 -10.50 -14.46
C ARG A 36 2.73 -9.70 -13.26
N LEU A 37 1.85 -8.75 -13.51
CA LEU A 37 1.14 -8.01 -12.49
C LEU A 37 -0.26 -8.63 -12.31
N VAL A 38 -0.48 -9.28 -11.19
CA VAL A 38 -1.79 -9.78 -10.79
C VAL A 38 -2.50 -8.67 -10.02
N VAL A 39 -3.66 -8.24 -10.49
CA VAL A 39 -4.49 -7.22 -9.84
C VAL A 39 -5.75 -7.90 -9.34
N GLY A 40 -6.01 -7.81 -8.05
CA GLY A 40 -7.21 -8.33 -7.42
C GLY A 40 -8.06 -7.20 -6.84
N TYR A 41 -9.36 -7.44 -6.74
CA TYR A 41 -10.31 -6.54 -6.10
C TYR A 41 -11.07 -7.27 -4.99
N THR A 42 -11.36 -6.57 -3.89
CA THR A 42 -12.29 -7.05 -2.86
C THR A 42 -13.11 -5.90 -2.29
N GLU A 43 -14.41 -6.11 -2.15
CA GLU A 43 -15.35 -5.12 -1.60
C GLU A 43 -15.01 -4.74 -0.15
N LYS A 44 -14.60 -5.73 0.65
CA LYS A 44 -14.14 -5.49 2.04
C LYS A 44 -12.98 -4.49 2.09
N ARG A 45 -12.06 -4.57 1.13
CA ARG A 45 -10.94 -3.63 1.04
C ARG A 45 -11.40 -2.28 0.52
N ALA A 46 -12.29 -2.25 -0.49
CA ALA A 46 -12.84 -1.02 -1.03
C ALA A 46 -13.55 -0.19 0.05
N SER A 47 -14.40 -0.83 0.84
CA SER A 47 -15.07 -0.21 1.98
C SER A 47 -14.09 0.34 3.02
N LYS A 48 -13.02 -0.40 3.33
CA LYS A 48 -11.98 0.07 4.25
C LYS A 48 -11.19 1.24 3.67
N ASP A 49 -10.82 1.20 2.40
CA ASP A 49 -10.05 2.25 1.73
C ASP A 49 -10.91 3.54 1.66
N ARG A 50 -12.20 3.44 1.30
CA ARG A 50 -13.18 4.53 1.34
C ARG A 50 -13.29 5.14 2.73
N TYR A 51 -13.57 4.33 3.74
CA TYR A 51 -13.68 4.80 5.13
C TYR A 51 -12.42 5.55 5.60
N ASN A 52 -11.24 5.01 5.31
CA ASN A 52 -9.99 5.66 5.68
C ASN A 52 -9.80 7.00 4.95
N ARG A 53 -10.17 7.07 3.66
CA ARG A 53 -10.08 8.30 2.85
C ARG A 53 -11.04 9.37 3.37
N GLU A 54 -12.30 9.02 3.66
CA GLU A 54 -13.30 9.94 4.24
C GLU A 54 -12.86 10.46 5.61
N ARG A 55 -12.39 9.57 6.48
CA ARG A 55 -11.85 9.96 7.79
C ARG A 55 -10.62 10.87 7.66
N GLY A 56 -9.80 10.65 6.63
CA GLY A 56 -8.68 11.52 6.31
C GLY A 56 -9.12 12.90 5.86
N LEU A 57 -10.19 12.98 5.05
CA LEU A 57 -10.78 14.23 4.58
C LEU A 57 -11.28 15.08 5.75
N VAL A 58 -12.08 14.49 6.65
CA VAL A 58 -12.58 15.18 7.85
C VAL A 58 -11.44 15.78 8.69
N LYS A 59 -10.33 15.03 8.87
CA LYS A 59 -9.17 15.55 9.58
C LYS A 59 -8.49 16.72 8.87
N LEU A 60 -8.46 16.71 7.53
CA LEU A 60 -7.92 17.83 6.75
C LEU A 60 -8.80 19.07 6.87
N GLU A 61 -10.12 18.91 6.77
CA GLU A 61 -11.09 20.00 6.95
C GLU A 61 -10.95 20.67 8.32
N GLN A 62 -10.82 19.86 9.38
CA GLN A 62 -10.58 20.38 10.73
C GLN A 62 -9.27 21.17 10.83
N LYS A 63 -8.20 20.68 10.17
CA LYS A 63 -6.91 21.40 10.13
C LYS A 63 -6.99 22.69 9.34
N ILE A 64 -7.73 22.73 8.23
CA ILE A 64 -7.96 23.95 7.46
C ILE A 64 -8.71 24.97 8.33
N LYS A 65 -9.84 24.58 8.95
CA LYS A 65 -10.64 25.44 9.83
C LYS A 65 -9.83 25.98 11.04
N SER A 66 -8.89 25.20 11.56
CA SER A 66 -8.06 25.62 12.70
C SER A 66 -6.87 26.52 12.30
N GLY A 67 -6.67 26.81 11.01
CA GLY A 67 -5.56 27.63 10.51
C GLY A 67 -4.16 27.03 10.73
N LYS A 68 -4.07 25.76 11.13
CA LYS A 68 -2.79 25.10 11.46
C LYS A 68 -1.99 24.62 10.25
N LEU A 69 -2.52 24.78 9.03
CA LEU A 69 -1.83 24.37 7.82
C LEU A 69 -0.98 25.53 7.26
N THR A 70 0.22 25.17 6.82
CA THR A 70 1.16 26.05 6.14
C THR A 70 1.41 25.55 4.72
N LYS A 71 2.05 26.36 3.87
CA LYS A 71 2.45 25.94 2.50
C LYS A 71 3.27 24.64 2.51
N SER A 72 4.09 24.42 3.52
CA SER A 72 4.87 23.17 3.69
C SER A 72 4.01 21.95 3.98
N SER A 73 2.76 22.13 4.39
CA SER A 73 1.80 21.02 4.59
C SER A 73 1.32 20.42 3.27
N ILE A 74 1.47 21.14 2.13
CA ILE A 74 1.10 20.64 0.81
C ILE A 74 2.21 19.74 0.31
N ASN A 75 2.01 18.44 0.42
CA ASN A 75 2.97 17.43 -0.01
C ASN A 75 2.25 16.13 -0.37
N ASN A 76 2.97 15.17 -0.97
CA ASN A 76 2.41 13.89 -1.40
C ASN A 76 2.36 12.81 -0.30
N ARG A 77 2.46 13.18 0.99
CA ARG A 77 2.49 12.24 2.10
C ARG A 77 1.11 12.08 2.75
N GLY A 78 0.66 10.85 2.91
CA GLY A 78 -0.62 10.54 3.55
C GLY A 78 -1.80 11.27 2.91
N TYR A 79 -2.63 11.91 3.73
CA TYR A 79 -3.79 12.66 3.26
C TYR A 79 -3.44 14.08 2.76
N ASN A 80 -2.28 14.61 3.09
CA ASN A 80 -1.84 15.92 2.63
C ASN A 80 -1.75 16.03 1.09
N LYS A 81 -1.68 14.89 0.40
CA LYS A 81 -1.74 14.81 -1.07
C LYS A 81 -3.04 15.40 -1.66
N PHE A 82 -4.10 15.53 -0.86
CA PHE A 82 -5.37 16.13 -1.27
C PHE A 82 -5.45 17.63 -1.02
N LEU A 83 -4.40 18.25 -0.50
CA LEU A 83 -4.33 19.69 -0.34
C LEU A 83 -3.86 20.36 -1.62
N LYS A 84 -4.48 21.48 -1.98
CA LYS A 84 -4.02 22.39 -3.04
C LYS A 84 -3.95 23.81 -2.52
N LEU A 85 -3.14 24.64 -3.18
CA LEU A 85 -3.07 26.06 -2.92
C LEU A 85 -4.01 26.79 -3.89
N GLU A 86 -4.91 27.61 -3.39
CA GLU A 86 -5.75 28.52 -4.17
C GLU A 86 -5.20 29.94 -4.03
N GLY A 87 -4.75 30.52 -5.16
CA GLY A 87 -4.01 31.77 -5.12
C GLY A 87 -2.69 31.65 -4.36
N ASN A 88 -2.28 32.72 -3.67
CA ASN A 88 -0.99 32.76 -2.95
C ASN A 88 -1.08 32.38 -1.45
N VAL A 89 -2.26 32.23 -0.87
CA VAL A 89 -2.45 32.17 0.58
C VAL A 89 -3.42 31.08 1.04
N GLU A 90 -4.42 30.72 0.25
CA GLU A 90 -5.50 29.86 0.72
C GLU A 90 -5.23 28.38 0.41
N ILE A 91 -5.39 27.54 1.43
CA ILE A 91 -5.22 26.08 1.30
C ILE A 91 -6.61 25.45 1.24
N SER A 92 -6.91 24.75 0.17
CA SER A 92 -8.19 24.05 -0.03
C SER A 92 -7.98 22.55 -0.33
N ILE A 93 -9.10 21.81 -0.39
CA ILE A 93 -9.10 20.40 -0.72
C ILE A 93 -9.28 20.25 -2.23
N ASP A 94 -8.38 19.52 -2.86
CA ASP A 94 -8.44 19.11 -4.25
C ASP A 94 -9.43 17.94 -4.40
N LYS A 95 -10.68 18.27 -4.70
CA LYS A 95 -11.75 17.28 -4.86
C LYS A 95 -11.50 16.35 -6.04
N GLU A 96 -10.96 16.86 -7.13
CA GLU A 96 -10.65 16.04 -8.31
C GLU A 96 -9.64 14.95 -7.98
N LYS A 97 -8.56 15.31 -7.28
CA LYS A 97 -7.54 14.37 -6.84
C LYS A 97 -8.07 13.36 -5.82
N TYR A 98 -9.01 13.78 -4.98
CA TYR A 98 -9.71 12.92 -4.05
C TYR A 98 -10.57 11.86 -4.76
N GLU A 99 -11.31 12.26 -5.78
CA GLU A 99 -12.14 11.38 -6.59
C GLU A 99 -11.30 10.43 -7.45
N GLN A 100 -10.23 10.93 -8.06
CA GLN A 100 -9.27 10.09 -8.79
C GLN A 100 -8.63 9.02 -7.88
N ASP A 101 -8.36 9.34 -6.61
CA ASP A 101 -7.83 8.36 -5.67
C ASP A 101 -8.87 7.28 -5.32
N ALA A 102 -10.17 7.60 -5.35
CA ALA A 102 -11.27 6.67 -5.08
C ALA A 102 -11.34 5.51 -6.08
N GLN A 103 -10.92 5.73 -7.33
CA GLN A 103 -10.91 4.69 -8.37
C GLN A 103 -9.99 3.50 -8.04
N TRP A 104 -9.10 3.68 -7.08
CA TRP A 104 -8.16 2.64 -6.63
C TRP A 104 -8.64 1.83 -5.43
N ASP A 105 -9.82 2.15 -4.91
CA ASP A 105 -10.35 1.46 -3.74
C ASP A 105 -10.57 -0.03 -4.04
N GLY A 106 -10.22 -0.87 -3.08
CA GLY A 106 -10.37 -2.31 -3.20
C GLY A 106 -9.30 -3.01 -4.04
N LEU A 107 -8.54 -2.27 -4.86
CA LEU A 107 -7.52 -2.84 -5.74
C LEU A 107 -6.23 -3.17 -4.97
N LYS A 108 -5.65 -4.33 -5.28
CA LYS A 108 -4.36 -4.78 -4.75
C LYS A 108 -3.56 -5.48 -5.85
N GLY A 109 -2.29 -5.11 -5.98
CA GLY A 109 -1.39 -5.68 -6.97
C GLY A 109 -0.34 -6.61 -6.37
N TYR A 110 0.04 -7.63 -7.15
CA TYR A 110 1.11 -8.57 -6.86
C TYR A 110 1.98 -8.73 -8.08
N LEU A 111 3.27 -8.45 -7.93
CA LEU A 111 4.25 -8.62 -8.99
C LEU A 111 4.94 -9.98 -8.86
N THR A 112 5.03 -10.71 -9.96
CA THR A 112 5.63 -12.04 -10.00
C THR A 112 6.26 -12.35 -11.35
N ASN A 113 7.29 -13.19 -11.33
CA ASN A 113 7.91 -13.78 -12.51
C ASN A 113 7.49 -15.24 -12.72
N THR A 114 6.65 -15.80 -11.82
CA THR A 114 6.23 -17.20 -11.88
C THR A 114 5.10 -17.42 -12.89
N THR A 115 4.94 -18.65 -13.34
CA THR A 115 3.84 -19.08 -14.23
C THR A 115 2.61 -19.57 -13.47
N LEU A 116 2.61 -19.52 -12.12
CA LEU A 116 1.50 -19.93 -11.28
C LEU A 116 0.19 -19.22 -11.66
N SER A 117 -0.94 -19.87 -11.35
CA SER A 117 -2.25 -19.24 -11.51
C SER A 117 -2.41 -18.02 -10.57
N LYS A 118 -3.26 -17.08 -10.96
CA LYS A 118 -3.52 -15.86 -10.17
C LYS A 118 -4.03 -16.17 -8.78
N GLU A 119 -4.85 -17.22 -8.63
CA GLU A 119 -5.40 -17.69 -7.36
C GLU A 119 -4.30 -18.19 -6.43
N LYS A 120 -3.39 -19.03 -6.96
CA LYS A 120 -2.22 -19.51 -6.19
C LYS A 120 -1.31 -18.38 -5.76
N ILE A 121 -1.09 -17.38 -6.62
CA ILE A 121 -0.26 -16.20 -6.30
C ILE A 121 -0.88 -15.42 -5.14
N ILE A 122 -2.18 -15.13 -5.22
CA ILE A 122 -2.90 -14.37 -4.18
C ILE A 122 -2.93 -15.15 -2.87
N ASN A 123 -3.20 -16.45 -2.92
CA ASN A 123 -3.23 -17.31 -1.75
C ASN A 123 -1.85 -17.42 -1.08
N ASN A 124 -0.80 -17.67 -1.85
CA ASN A 124 0.57 -17.72 -1.33
C ASN A 124 0.96 -16.40 -0.66
N TYR A 125 0.62 -15.26 -1.29
CA TYR A 125 0.85 -13.97 -0.69
C TYR A 125 0.04 -13.76 0.61
N GLY A 126 -1.19 -14.27 0.63
CA GLY A 126 -2.04 -14.28 1.82
C GLY A 126 -1.46 -15.08 3.00
N GLN A 127 -0.56 -16.04 2.75
CA GLN A 127 0.08 -16.83 3.81
C GLN A 127 1.30 -16.14 4.45
N LEU A 128 1.83 -15.05 3.86
CA LEU A 128 3.03 -14.37 4.37
C LEU A 128 2.89 -13.89 5.82
N TRP A 129 1.67 -13.55 6.26
CA TRP A 129 1.42 -13.15 7.64
C TRP A 129 1.80 -14.25 8.66
N LYS A 130 1.75 -15.54 8.26
CA LYS A 130 2.16 -16.67 9.12
C LYS A 130 3.66 -16.58 9.38
N ILE A 131 4.43 -16.26 8.34
CA ILE A 131 5.90 -16.07 8.44
C ILE A 131 6.21 -14.86 9.30
N GLU A 132 5.50 -13.73 9.08
CA GLU A 132 5.66 -12.54 9.91
C GLU A 132 5.32 -12.80 11.37
N LYS A 133 4.26 -13.60 11.63
CA LYS A 133 3.89 -14.02 12.99
C LYS A 133 4.99 -14.89 13.61
N ALA A 134 5.53 -15.86 12.87
CA ALA A 134 6.63 -16.71 13.36
C ALA A 134 7.87 -15.87 13.73
N PHE A 135 8.26 -14.91 12.90
CA PHE A 135 9.34 -13.97 13.22
C PHE A 135 9.04 -13.10 14.44
N ARG A 136 7.80 -12.68 14.63
CA ARG A 136 7.39 -11.92 15.81
C ARG A 136 7.53 -12.75 17.06
N VAL A 137 7.00 -13.98 17.07
CA VAL A 137 7.13 -14.91 18.17
C VAL A 137 8.59 -15.16 18.51
N SER A 138 9.43 -15.44 17.50
CA SER A 138 10.86 -15.65 17.71
C SER A 138 11.53 -14.44 18.36
N LYS A 139 11.22 -13.24 17.92
CA LYS A 139 11.87 -12.01 18.43
C LYS A 139 11.36 -11.58 19.80
N HIS A 140 10.05 -11.69 20.05
CA HIS A 140 9.42 -11.11 21.25
C HIS A 140 9.16 -12.16 22.32
N ASP A 141 8.62 -13.31 21.95
CA ASP A 141 8.21 -14.32 22.94
C ASP A 141 9.37 -15.24 23.30
N LEU A 142 10.12 -15.73 22.30
CA LEU A 142 11.29 -16.57 22.51
C LEU A 142 12.59 -15.79 22.72
N LYS A 143 12.54 -14.44 22.55
CA LYS A 143 13.69 -13.53 22.69
C LYS A 143 14.92 -13.94 21.84
N ILE A 144 14.72 -14.71 20.78
CA ILE A 144 15.77 -15.08 19.84
C ILE A 144 16.19 -13.81 19.11
N ARG A 145 17.32 -13.25 19.50
CA ARG A 145 17.91 -12.07 18.85
C ARG A 145 18.85 -12.52 17.74
N PRO A 146 18.89 -11.84 16.59
CA PRO A 146 19.92 -12.07 15.60
C PRO A 146 21.31 -11.88 16.25
N ILE A 147 22.21 -12.82 16.01
CA ILE A 147 23.60 -12.71 16.48
C ILE A 147 24.35 -11.79 15.53
N TYR A 148 24.68 -10.58 15.98
CA TYR A 148 25.42 -9.59 15.20
C TYR A 148 26.94 -9.65 15.41
N HIS A 149 27.43 -10.64 16.17
CA HIS A 149 28.85 -10.77 16.45
C HIS A 149 29.58 -11.45 15.28
N ARG A 150 30.76 -10.92 14.95
CA ARG A 150 31.66 -11.48 13.92
C ARG A 150 32.77 -12.36 14.53
N LEU A 151 33.06 -12.20 15.82
CA LEU A 151 34.05 -12.97 16.52
C LEU A 151 33.39 -14.20 17.15
N GLN A 152 33.96 -15.38 16.92
CA GLN A 152 33.45 -16.67 17.40
C GLN A 152 33.24 -16.68 18.92
N SER A 153 34.20 -16.18 19.69
CA SER A 153 34.10 -16.10 21.15
C SER A 153 32.90 -15.30 21.65
N ARG A 154 32.51 -14.23 20.91
CA ARG A 154 31.33 -13.44 21.24
C ARG A 154 30.03 -14.10 20.79
N ILE A 155 30.07 -14.92 19.73
CA ILE A 155 28.95 -15.74 19.30
C ILE A 155 28.67 -16.80 20.36
N GLU A 156 29.71 -17.51 20.80
CA GLU A 156 29.60 -18.55 21.84
C GLU A 156 29.05 -17.97 23.15
N ALA A 157 29.57 -16.83 23.60
CA ALA A 157 29.08 -16.15 24.81
C ALA A 157 27.62 -15.62 24.68
N HIS A 158 27.06 -15.52 23.47
CA HIS A 158 25.68 -15.10 23.26
C HIS A 158 24.71 -16.28 23.25
N ILE A 159 25.19 -17.50 22.97
CA ILE A 159 24.40 -18.73 22.89
C ILE A 159 24.29 -19.44 24.24
N THR A 160 25.32 -19.27 25.11
CA THR A 160 25.30 -19.77 26.49
C THR A 160 24.45 -18.90 27.41
#